data_aac5c669313329c5a5ad59c2b31289f9
#
_entry.id   aac5c669313329c5a5ad59c2b31289f9
#
_cell.length_a   1.000
_cell.length_b   1.000
_cell.length_c   1.000
_cell.angle_alpha   90.00
_cell.angle_beta   90.00
_cell.angle_gamma   90.00
#
_symmetry.space_group_name_H-M   'P 1'
#
loop_
_entity.id
_entity.type
_entity.pdbx_description
1 polymer ?
#
loop_
_entity_poly.entity_id
_entity_poly.type
_entity_poly.pdbx_seq_one_letter_code
_entity_poly.pdbx_strand_id
1 'polypeptide(L)'
;MKKNLLLALFTLLMPLASSAKFVVKFNIQYRDERNTLSKLIAETEKYNIDSICVSGYFDTSNFEFLRDCSINGKLTGIDLSGTIIREIPAMTFGNSYVNAPSAVGGSMNGSSKLQYITLPNTVYRIGYRAFCLADLRSITLPKVREIETEAFLGCPLREVVLSSYTPPYTDCSNAFLGIPSDAVLVVPTGAGVAYSSDATYSSFKEIKERDGLYSIRGYYVKDTPLKTLMGDEQMNVDSVSVGGWLTEADMETLCDAVCYGRLSGIDLSACYLENNELPDDAFVALSTAPSLNVSDLNYLRLPDGITRLGAKALGATTLYGFN
;
A
#
# COMPACT_ATOMS: atom_id res chain seq x y z
N MET A 1 -20.22 -1.29 -32.60
CA MET A 1 -19.48 -1.96 -31.51
C MET A 1 -20.12 -1.53 -30.21
N LYS A 2 -20.75 -2.46 -29.48
CA LYS A 2 -21.56 -2.16 -28.29
C LYS A 2 -20.65 -1.87 -27.10
N LYS A 3 -20.80 -0.69 -26.47
CA LYS A 3 -20.19 -0.33 -25.20
C LYS A 3 -20.84 -1.18 -24.11
N ASN A 4 -20.12 -2.14 -23.55
CA ASN A 4 -20.57 -2.83 -22.35
C ASN A 4 -20.20 -1.96 -21.15
N LEU A 5 -21.08 -1.05 -20.79
CA LEU A 5 -21.09 -0.38 -19.51
C LEU A 5 -21.76 -1.34 -18.52
N LEU A 6 -20.95 -2.13 -17.80
CA LEU A 6 -21.45 -2.97 -16.71
C LEU A 6 -21.59 -2.10 -15.46
N LEU A 7 -22.74 -1.48 -15.31
CA LEU A 7 -23.16 -0.79 -14.09
C LEU A 7 -23.53 -1.87 -13.06
N ALA A 8 -22.58 -2.34 -12.25
CA ALA A 8 -22.87 -3.26 -11.17
C ALA A 8 -23.25 -2.45 -9.92
N LEU A 9 -24.53 -2.35 -9.66
CA LEU A 9 -25.10 -1.85 -8.40
C LEU A 9 -24.87 -2.92 -7.32
N PHE A 10 -23.88 -2.73 -6.43
CA PHE A 10 -23.75 -3.52 -5.20
C PHE A 10 -24.01 -2.60 -4.01
N THR A 11 -25.17 -2.77 -3.40
CA THR A 11 -25.48 -2.19 -2.08
C THR A 11 -24.77 -3.01 -1.01
N LEU A 12 -23.67 -2.49 -0.47
CA LEU A 12 -23.08 -3.00 0.75
C LEU A 12 -23.78 -2.32 1.94
N LEU A 13 -24.35 -3.14 2.84
CA LEU A 13 -24.98 -2.65 4.05
C LEU A 13 -23.98 -1.89 4.92
N MET A 14 -24.11 -0.55 4.94
CA MET A 14 -23.58 0.30 6.00
C MET A 14 -24.75 0.87 6.79
N PRO A 15 -24.59 1.18 8.10
CA PRO A 15 -25.70 1.61 8.93
C PRO A 15 -26.32 2.92 8.45
N LEU A 16 -27.64 2.96 8.48
CA LEU A 16 -28.51 4.03 8.03
C LEU A 16 -28.11 5.41 8.55
N ALA A 17 -27.61 6.26 7.66
CA ALA A 17 -27.81 7.69 7.72
C ALA A 17 -28.24 8.17 6.32
N SER A 18 -29.34 8.83 6.26
CA SER A 18 -30.16 9.17 5.12
C SER A 18 -29.50 10.02 4.05
N SER A 19 -28.91 9.40 3.06
CA SER A 19 -28.84 9.80 1.65
C SER A 19 -28.14 8.68 0.89
N ALA A 20 -28.70 8.22 -0.23
CA ALA A 20 -28.06 7.20 -1.07
C ALA A 20 -26.69 7.74 -1.54
N LYS A 21 -25.60 7.12 -1.09
CA LYS A 21 -24.25 7.49 -1.54
C LYS A 21 -24.04 6.97 -2.96
N PHE A 22 -23.58 7.83 -3.84
CA PHE A 22 -23.24 7.45 -5.21
C PHE A 22 -21.86 6.81 -5.21
N VAL A 23 -21.83 5.47 -5.27
CA VAL A 23 -20.60 4.67 -5.29
C VAL A 23 -20.33 4.16 -6.68
N VAL A 24 -19.13 4.39 -7.20
CA VAL A 24 -18.73 3.99 -8.56
C VAL A 24 -17.59 3.01 -8.49
N LYS A 25 -17.63 1.94 -9.31
CA LYS A 25 -16.56 0.93 -9.41
C LYS A 25 -16.03 0.89 -10.84
N PHE A 26 -14.70 0.97 -10.96
CA PHE A 26 -13.99 0.86 -12.23
C PHE A 26 -12.91 -0.22 -12.19
N ASN A 27 -12.79 -0.95 -13.29
CA ASN A 27 -11.66 -1.85 -13.53
C ASN A 27 -10.93 -1.39 -14.80
N ILE A 28 -9.72 -0.88 -14.64
CA ILE A 28 -8.89 -0.37 -15.73
C ILE A 28 -7.97 -1.51 -16.18
N GLN A 29 -8.38 -2.25 -17.22
CA GLN A 29 -7.70 -3.47 -17.64
C GLN A 29 -6.35 -3.24 -18.34
N TYR A 30 -6.16 -2.11 -19.00
CA TYR A 30 -4.97 -1.85 -19.84
C TYR A 30 -4.44 -0.43 -19.64
N ARG A 31 -3.12 -0.28 -19.79
CA ARG A 31 -2.46 1.02 -19.93
C ARG A 31 -2.80 1.62 -21.28
N ASP A 32 -3.90 2.35 -21.34
CA ASP A 32 -4.36 3.07 -22.53
C ASP A 32 -4.88 4.43 -22.10
N GLU A 33 -4.42 5.49 -22.75
CA GLU A 33 -4.86 6.87 -22.50
C GLU A 33 -6.40 7.05 -22.60
N ARG A 34 -7.08 6.10 -23.24
CA ARG A 34 -8.56 6.06 -23.33
C ARG A 34 -9.24 5.51 -22.09
N ASN A 35 -8.49 4.87 -21.20
CA ASN A 35 -9.01 4.17 -20.01
C ASN A 35 -8.68 4.91 -18.70
N THR A 36 -8.45 6.21 -18.75
CA THR A 36 -8.31 7.04 -17.54
C THR A 36 -9.68 7.36 -16.94
N LEU A 37 -9.74 7.62 -15.64
CA LEU A 37 -10.97 7.98 -14.94
C LEU A 37 -11.65 9.19 -15.59
N SER A 38 -10.87 10.16 -16.07
CA SER A 38 -11.37 11.35 -16.78
C SER A 38 -12.04 11.05 -18.13
N LYS A 39 -11.79 9.89 -18.71
CA LYS A 39 -12.44 9.44 -19.95
C LYS A 39 -13.62 8.51 -19.69
N LEU A 40 -13.60 7.82 -18.55
CA LEU A 40 -14.64 6.87 -18.17
C LEU A 40 -15.81 7.54 -17.45
N ILE A 41 -15.58 8.66 -16.77
CA ILE A 41 -16.55 9.42 -15.98
C ILE A 41 -16.88 10.73 -16.71
N ALA A 42 -18.16 10.98 -16.95
CA ALA A 42 -18.58 12.24 -17.57
C ALA A 42 -18.30 13.45 -16.65
N GLU A 43 -17.89 14.58 -17.23
CA GLU A 43 -17.62 15.81 -16.48
C GLU A 43 -18.83 16.27 -15.64
N THR A 44 -20.05 15.99 -16.10
CA THR A 44 -21.29 16.30 -15.37
C THR A 44 -21.53 15.45 -14.13
N GLU A 45 -20.86 14.29 -14.03
CA GLU A 45 -21.05 13.32 -12.95
C GLU A 45 -19.92 13.36 -11.93
N LYS A 46 -18.71 13.77 -12.33
CA LYS A 46 -17.49 13.64 -11.51
C LYS A 46 -17.61 14.28 -10.12
N TYR A 47 -18.30 15.41 -10.01
CA TYR A 47 -18.45 16.11 -8.72
C TYR A 47 -19.59 15.58 -7.85
N ASN A 48 -20.38 14.64 -8.36
CA ASN A 48 -21.48 14.02 -7.62
C ASN A 48 -21.13 12.67 -7.00
N ILE A 49 -19.92 12.17 -7.25
CA ILE A 49 -19.43 10.88 -6.70
C ILE A 49 -19.10 11.05 -5.23
N ASP A 50 -19.70 10.24 -4.36
CA ASP A 50 -19.40 10.20 -2.91
C ASP A 50 -18.26 9.25 -2.61
N SER A 51 -18.17 8.10 -3.31
CA SER A 51 -17.13 7.12 -3.15
C SER A 51 -16.79 6.43 -4.46
N ILE A 52 -15.51 6.09 -4.64
CA ILE A 52 -15.01 5.41 -5.84
C ILE A 52 -14.14 4.21 -5.45
N CYS A 53 -14.33 3.09 -6.14
CA CYS A 53 -13.47 1.92 -6.07
C CYS A 53 -12.82 1.71 -7.43
N VAL A 54 -11.50 1.67 -7.48
CA VAL A 54 -10.72 1.47 -8.70
C VAL A 54 -9.87 0.22 -8.56
N SER A 55 -9.82 -0.58 -9.62
CA SER A 55 -8.95 -1.75 -9.72
C SER A 55 -8.21 -1.77 -11.06
N GLY A 56 -7.15 -2.55 -11.13
CA GLY A 56 -6.34 -2.70 -12.33
C GLY A 56 -5.27 -1.63 -12.47
N TYR A 57 -5.00 -1.22 -13.72
CA TYR A 57 -3.95 -0.24 -14.01
C TYR A 57 -4.31 1.16 -13.50
N PHE A 58 -3.35 1.80 -12.87
CA PHE A 58 -3.54 3.13 -12.28
C PHE A 58 -2.30 4.00 -12.56
N ASP A 59 -2.50 5.22 -13.03
CA ASP A 59 -1.44 6.18 -13.32
C ASP A 59 -1.65 7.53 -12.61
N THR A 60 -0.70 8.45 -12.80
CA THR A 60 -0.71 9.77 -12.16
C THR A 60 -1.92 10.63 -12.57
N SER A 61 -2.43 10.50 -13.79
CA SER A 61 -3.60 11.26 -14.25
C SER A 61 -4.88 10.90 -13.48
N ASN A 62 -4.96 9.66 -13.02
CA ASN A 62 -6.07 9.21 -12.19
C ASN A 62 -6.00 9.83 -10.78
N PHE A 63 -4.81 10.08 -10.23
CA PHE A 63 -4.68 10.82 -8.98
C PHE A 63 -5.16 12.28 -9.11
N GLU A 64 -4.82 12.96 -10.21
CA GLU A 64 -5.29 14.32 -10.47
C GLU A 64 -6.81 14.39 -10.55
N PHE A 65 -7.44 13.42 -11.23
CA PHE A 65 -8.89 13.31 -11.30
C PHE A 65 -9.52 13.10 -9.93
N LEU A 66 -9.01 12.15 -9.13
CA LEU A 66 -9.51 11.88 -7.78
C LEU A 66 -9.33 13.07 -6.85
N ARG A 67 -8.20 13.77 -6.96
CA ARG A 67 -7.94 14.99 -6.22
C ARG A 67 -9.00 16.07 -6.55
N ASP A 68 -9.25 16.32 -7.82
CA ASP A 68 -10.25 17.31 -8.25
C ASP A 68 -11.64 16.94 -7.72
N CYS A 69 -12.05 15.67 -7.81
CA CYS A 69 -13.30 15.19 -7.25
C CYS A 69 -13.38 15.38 -5.72
N SER A 70 -12.27 15.22 -5.00
CA SER A 70 -12.25 15.37 -3.53
C SER A 70 -12.24 16.81 -3.05
N ILE A 71 -11.68 17.73 -3.83
CA ILE A 71 -11.64 19.17 -3.51
C ILE A 71 -12.93 19.87 -3.95
N ASN A 72 -13.29 19.73 -5.21
CA ASN A 72 -14.37 20.48 -5.87
C ASN A 72 -15.71 19.72 -5.87
N GLY A 73 -15.69 18.40 -5.65
CA GLY A 73 -16.86 17.53 -5.62
C GLY A 73 -17.27 17.09 -4.22
N LYS A 74 -17.92 15.91 -4.17
CA LYS A 74 -18.44 15.26 -2.97
C LYS A 74 -17.60 14.04 -2.53
N LEU A 75 -16.49 13.74 -3.23
CA LEU A 75 -15.72 12.53 -3.01
C LEU A 75 -15.08 12.54 -1.62
N THR A 76 -15.51 11.60 -0.77
CA THR A 76 -15.03 11.42 0.60
C THR A 76 -14.39 10.04 0.82
N GLY A 77 -14.62 9.08 -0.06
CA GLY A 77 -14.11 7.72 0.05
C GLY A 77 -13.45 7.22 -1.23
N ILE A 78 -12.25 6.65 -1.11
CA ILE A 78 -11.51 6.06 -2.23
C ILE A 78 -11.05 4.67 -1.84
N ASP A 79 -11.29 3.68 -2.70
CA ASP A 79 -10.75 2.33 -2.57
C ASP A 79 -9.85 2.03 -3.79
N LEU A 80 -8.56 1.92 -3.53
CA LEU A 80 -7.51 1.58 -4.50
C LEU A 80 -6.94 0.18 -4.24
N SER A 81 -7.52 -0.62 -3.35
CA SER A 81 -6.99 -1.93 -2.95
C SER A 81 -6.79 -2.89 -4.12
N GLY A 82 -7.58 -2.74 -5.18
CA GLY A 82 -7.48 -3.54 -6.41
C GLY A 82 -6.49 -2.99 -7.46
N THR A 83 -5.71 -1.96 -7.14
CA THR A 83 -4.74 -1.37 -8.06
C THR A 83 -3.31 -1.82 -7.75
N ILE A 84 -2.39 -1.59 -8.69
CA ILE A 84 -0.95 -1.80 -8.50
C ILE A 84 -0.27 -0.43 -8.55
N ILE A 85 -0.24 0.26 -7.41
CA ILE A 85 0.49 1.51 -7.22
C ILE A 85 1.53 1.31 -6.11
N ARG A 86 2.68 1.93 -6.26
CA ARG A 86 3.79 1.76 -5.30
C ARG A 86 3.97 2.94 -4.38
N GLU A 87 3.54 4.10 -4.81
CA GLU A 87 3.62 5.32 -4.01
C GLU A 87 2.36 6.15 -4.15
N ILE A 88 2.06 6.92 -3.13
CA ILE A 88 1.17 8.07 -3.23
C ILE A 88 2.08 9.27 -3.50
N PRO A 89 2.02 9.88 -4.69
CA PRO A 89 2.92 10.97 -5.05
C PRO A 89 2.78 12.19 -4.13
N ALA A 90 3.78 13.07 -4.17
CA ALA A 90 3.73 14.32 -3.45
C ALA A 90 2.48 15.13 -3.78
N MET A 91 1.86 15.74 -2.75
CA MET A 91 0.70 16.64 -2.87
C MET A 91 -0.53 16.03 -3.54
N THR A 92 -0.65 14.69 -3.58
CA THR A 92 -1.75 13.99 -4.28
C THR A 92 -3.13 14.42 -3.80
N PHE A 93 -3.37 14.42 -2.48
CA PHE A 93 -4.62 14.88 -1.87
C PHE A 93 -4.41 16.08 -0.93
N GLY A 94 -3.18 16.56 -0.85
CA GLY A 94 -2.81 17.68 0.00
C GLY A 94 -3.09 19.04 -0.61
N ASN A 95 -3.13 20.06 0.23
CA ASN A 95 -3.24 21.46 -0.20
C ASN A 95 -1.84 22.03 -0.52
N SER A 96 -1.66 22.51 -1.76
CA SER A 96 -0.38 23.07 -2.24
C SER A 96 -0.10 24.49 -1.77
N TYR A 97 -1.08 25.19 -1.17
CA TYR A 97 -0.96 26.62 -0.86
C TYR A 97 -0.43 26.95 0.55
N VAL A 98 -0.02 25.93 1.33
CA VAL A 98 0.50 26.17 2.68
C VAL A 98 1.99 26.47 2.61
N ASN A 99 2.35 27.74 2.47
CA ASN A 99 3.75 28.21 2.49
C ASN A 99 4.27 28.56 3.89
N ALA A 100 3.53 28.28 4.97
CA ALA A 100 4.00 28.66 6.31
C ALA A 100 3.47 27.72 7.41
N PRO A 101 4.32 27.40 8.41
CA PRO A 101 3.91 26.64 9.61
C PRO A 101 2.87 27.35 10.50
N SER A 102 2.59 28.62 10.24
CA SER A 102 1.65 29.46 11.01
C SER A 102 0.20 29.44 10.48
N ALA A 103 -0.10 28.68 9.44
CA ALA A 103 -1.44 28.59 8.86
C ALA A 103 -2.37 27.56 9.54
N VAL A 104 -2.06 27.14 10.77
CA VAL A 104 -2.97 26.34 11.60
C VAL A 104 -4.09 27.27 12.04
N GLY A 105 -5.18 27.32 11.28
CA GLY A 105 -6.37 28.15 11.60
C GLY A 105 -6.94 28.99 10.46
N GLY A 106 -6.32 29.01 9.29
CA GLY A 106 -6.86 29.70 8.11
C GLY A 106 -7.96 28.87 7.44
N SER A 107 -9.08 29.53 7.06
CA SER A 107 -10.10 28.94 6.21
C SER A 107 -9.48 28.50 4.89
N MET A 108 -9.36 27.20 4.68
CA MET A 108 -8.62 26.60 3.57
C MET A 108 -9.60 26.34 2.43
N ASN A 109 -9.75 27.31 1.52
CA ASN A 109 -10.41 27.04 0.24
C ASN A 109 -9.57 26.02 -0.53
N GLY A 110 -10.06 24.76 -0.67
CA GLY A 110 -9.45 23.73 -1.48
C GLY A 110 -8.77 22.60 -0.72
N SER A 111 -9.08 22.35 0.55
CA SER A 111 -8.69 21.11 1.24
C SER A 111 -9.49 19.93 0.70
N SER A 112 -8.83 18.79 0.54
CA SER A 112 -9.49 17.55 0.15
C SER A 112 -10.49 17.11 1.22
N LYS A 113 -11.72 16.80 0.80
CA LYS A 113 -12.78 16.26 1.68
C LYS A 113 -12.63 14.76 1.92
N LEU A 114 -11.51 14.17 1.50
CA LEU A 114 -11.23 12.75 1.62
C LEU A 114 -11.17 12.33 3.09
N GLN A 115 -12.09 11.45 3.49
CA GLN A 115 -12.18 10.93 4.87
C GLN A 115 -11.65 9.51 4.99
N TYR A 116 -11.72 8.74 3.93
CA TYR A 116 -11.32 7.33 3.91
C TYR A 116 -10.59 7.02 2.62
N ILE A 117 -9.46 6.34 2.73
CA ILE A 117 -8.75 5.75 1.60
C ILE A 117 -8.26 4.36 1.96
N THR A 118 -8.53 3.39 1.09
CA THR A 118 -7.95 2.05 1.16
C THR A 118 -6.85 1.95 0.12
N LEU A 119 -5.64 1.70 0.59
CA LEU A 119 -4.45 1.57 -0.26
C LEU A 119 -4.16 0.09 -0.58
N PRO A 120 -3.62 -0.21 -1.76
CA PRO A 120 -3.15 -1.56 -2.07
C PRO A 120 -1.90 -1.90 -1.24
N ASN A 121 -1.66 -3.20 -1.07
CA ASN A 121 -0.50 -3.70 -0.35
C ASN A 121 0.85 -3.39 -1.04
N THR A 122 0.82 -2.89 -2.25
CA THR A 122 2.00 -2.51 -3.04
C THR A 122 2.52 -1.10 -2.73
N VAL A 123 1.78 -0.27 -1.97
CA VAL A 123 2.23 1.08 -1.60
C VAL A 123 3.30 0.98 -0.52
N TYR A 124 4.52 1.41 -0.86
CA TYR A 124 5.65 1.45 0.09
C TYR A 124 6.06 2.87 0.50
N ARG A 125 5.61 3.91 -0.24
CA ARG A 125 6.00 5.31 0.00
C ARG A 125 4.79 6.23 -0.01
N ILE A 126 4.75 7.14 0.96
CA ILE A 126 3.81 8.27 1.01
C ILE A 126 4.63 9.55 0.80
N GLY A 127 4.38 10.24 -0.30
CA GLY A 127 5.16 11.40 -0.72
C GLY A 127 4.92 12.67 0.10
N TYR A 128 5.76 13.66 -0.13
CA TYR A 128 5.72 14.97 0.50
C TYR A 128 4.31 15.59 0.44
N ARG A 129 3.75 15.93 1.60
CA ARG A 129 2.42 16.55 1.73
C ARG A 129 1.30 15.79 1.02
N ALA A 130 1.41 14.48 0.83
CA ALA A 130 0.46 13.68 0.05
C ALA A 130 -0.99 13.84 0.52
N PHE A 131 -1.21 13.98 1.84
CA PHE A 131 -2.52 14.15 2.47
C PHE A 131 -2.60 15.44 3.32
N CYS A 132 -1.65 16.35 3.16
CA CYS A 132 -1.61 17.59 3.96
C CYS A 132 -2.98 18.29 3.97
N LEU A 133 -3.55 18.47 5.18
CA LEU A 133 -4.86 19.12 5.41
C LEU A 133 -6.07 18.42 4.76
N ALA A 134 -5.95 17.16 4.35
CA ALA A 134 -7.09 16.34 3.99
C ALA A 134 -7.96 16.00 5.23
N ASP A 135 -9.27 15.82 5.06
CA ASP A 135 -10.20 15.46 6.16
C ASP A 135 -10.09 13.96 6.55
N LEU A 136 -8.89 13.40 6.43
CA LEU A 136 -8.61 11.99 6.64
C LEU A 136 -8.66 11.64 8.13
N ARG A 137 -9.53 10.70 8.52
CA ARG A 137 -9.80 10.35 9.93
C ARG A 137 -9.09 9.10 10.42
N SER A 138 -8.83 8.18 9.50
CA SER A 138 -8.04 6.98 9.78
C SER A 138 -7.32 6.55 8.51
N ILE A 139 -6.21 5.86 8.69
CA ILE A 139 -5.48 5.25 7.57
C ILE A 139 -4.80 3.95 8.00
N THR A 140 -4.83 2.98 7.10
CA THR A 140 -4.04 1.74 7.22
C THR A 140 -2.95 1.75 6.15
N LEU A 141 -1.72 1.53 6.59
CA LEU A 141 -0.51 1.54 5.77
C LEU A 141 0.17 0.17 5.86
N PRO A 142 -0.29 -0.83 5.07
CA PRO A 142 0.08 -2.23 5.29
C PRO A 142 1.54 -2.53 4.96
N LYS A 143 2.16 -1.80 4.04
CA LYS A 143 3.53 -2.09 3.57
C LYS A 143 4.41 -0.83 3.44
N VAL A 144 3.95 0.29 3.95
CA VAL A 144 4.67 1.57 3.84
C VAL A 144 5.98 1.51 4.61
N ARG A 145 7.06 1.92 3.96
CA ARG A 145 8.43 1.98 4.49
C ARG A 145 8.99 3.39 4.58
N GLU A 146 8.37 4.32 3.85
CA GLU A 146 8.80 5.71 3.79
C GLU A 146 7.59 6.62 3.85
N ILE A 147 7.63 7.59 4.76
CA ILE A 147 6.63 8.65 4.89
C ILE A 147 7.39 9.97 4.88
N GLU A 148 7.22 10.74 3.82
CA GLU A 148 7.94 11.99 3.65
C GLU A 148 7.39 13.12 4.53
N THR A 149 8.17 14.19 4.55
CA THR A 149 7.87 15.45 5.25
C THR A 149 6.42 15.88 5.07
N GLU A 150 5.74 16.17 6.19
CA GLU A 150 4.39 16.75 6.23
C GLU A 150 3.32 15.92 5.48
N ALA A 151 3.55 14.62 5.26
CA ALA A 151 2.64 13.77 4.50
C ALA A 151 1.19 13.81 5.01
N PHE A 152 1.02 13.88 6.34
CA PHE A 152 -0.27 13.94 7.03
C PHE A 152 -0.45 15.21 7.86
N LEU A 153 0.30 16.29 7.54
CA LEU A 153 0.21 17.55 8.26
C LEU A 153 -1.23 18.03 8.40
N GLY A 154 -1.70 18.22 9.64
CA GLY A 154 -3.00 18.80 9.95
C GLY A 154 -4.21 17.94 9.58
N CYS A 155 -4.02 16.63 9.24
CA CYS A 155 -5.12 15.70 9.08
C CYS A 155 -5.81 15.42 10.43
N PRO A 156 -7.16 15.29 10.49
CA PRO A 156 -7.88 14.95 11.72
C PRO A 156 -7.80 13.43 12.02
N LEU A 157 -6.61 12.83 11.85
CA LEU A 157 -6.35 11.41 12.06
C LEU A 157 -6.52 11.04 13.53
N ARG A 158 -7.39 10.07 13.81
CA ARG A 158 -7.60 9.47 15.15
C ARG A 158 -6.93 8.12 15.30
N GLU A 159 -6.79 7.38 14.21
CA GLU A 159 -6.12 6.09 14.18
C GLU A 159 -5.23 5.99 12.93
N VAL A 160 -3.98 5.60 13.15
CA VAL A 160 -3.03 5.22 12.12
C VAL A 160 -2.63 3.77 12.37
N VAL A 161 -2.80 2.91 11.37
CA VAL A 161 -2.44 1.49 11.45
C VAL A 161 -1.23 1.24 10.57
N LEU A 162 -0.14 0.78 11.17
CA LEU A 162 1.08 0.38 10.49
C LEU A 162 1.29 -1.12 10.69
N SER A 163 1.44 -1.89 9.61
CA SER A 163 1.56 -3.35 9.71
C SER A 163 3.02 -3.84 9.69
N SER A 164 4.00 -2.95 9.82
CA SER A 164 5.42 -3.29 9.88
C SER A 164 5.91 -3.42 11.34
N TYR A 165 6.86 -4.32 11.61
CA TYR A 165 7.58 -4.37 12.89
C TYR A 165 8.55 -3.21 13.07
N THR A 166 9.07 -2.66 11.97
CA THR A 166 9.97 -1.51 11.98
C THR A 166 9.22 -0.26 11.58
N PRO A 167 9.43 0.87 12.30
CA PRO A 167 8.87 2.13 11.90
C PRO A 167 9.26 2.49 10.46
N PRO A 168 8.31 2.95 9.61
CA PRO A 168 8.67 3.55 8.33
C PRO A 168 9.66 4.70 8.52
N TYR A 169 10.63 4.79 7.60
CA TYR A 169 11.56 5.90 7.58
C TYR A 169 10.81 7.22 7.37
N THR A 170 11.21 8.23 8.12
CA THR A 170 10.75 9.62 7.93
C THR A 170 11.98 10.53 7.84
N ASP A 171 11.99 11.40 6.84
CA ASP A 171 13.09 12.37 6.64
C ASP A 171 13.13 13.43 7.74
N CYS A 172 12.01 13.67 8.41
CA CYS A 172 11.92 14.50 9.61
C CYS A 172 10.68 14.12 10.44
N SER A 173 10.69 14.50 11.72
CA SER A 173 9.62 14.13 12.68
C SER A 173 8.28 14.84 12.47
N ASN A 174 8.07 15.55 11.36
CA ASN A 174 6.86 16.33 11.10
C ASN A 174 5.85 15.67 10.15
N ALA A 175 6.05 14.39 9.79
CA ALA A 175 5.13 13.67 8.92
C ALA A 175 3.67 13.70 9.42
N PHE A 176 3.47 13.67 10.74
CA PHE A 176 2.17 13.72 11.42
C PHE A 176 1.94 15.01 12.22
N LEU A 177 2.62 16.09 11.87
CA LEU A 177 2.47 17.37 12.60
C LEU A 177 1.02 17.88 12.53
N GLY A 178 0.46 18.29 13.67
CA GLY A 178 -0.88 18.88 13.74
C GLY A 178 -2.05 17.90 13.64
N ILE A 179 -1.81 16.59 13.78
CA ILE A 179 -2.89 15.62 14.01
C ILE A 179 -3.47 15.80 15.42
N PRO A 180 -4.69 15.29 15.72
CA PRO A 180 -5.27 15.36 17.05
C PRO A 180 -4.35 14.79 18.13
N SER A 181 -4.26 15.47 19.26
CA SER A 181 -3.42 15.04 20.40
C SER A 181 -3.87 13.74 21.06
N ASP A 182 -5.05 13.24 20.71
CA ASP A 182 -5.60 11.95 21.14
C ASP A 182 -5.46 10.84 20.08
N ALA A 183 -4.73 11.09 19.00
CA ALA A 183 -4.47 10.12 17.95
C ALA A 183 -3.73 8.87 18.49
N VAL A 184 -4.15 7.71 18.01
CA VAL A 184 -3.60 6.41 18.38
C VAL A 184 -2.85 5.80 17.20
N LEU A 185 -1.66 5.29 17.47
CA LEU A 185 -0.91 4.45 16.54
C LEU A 185 -1.17 2.97 16.86
N VAL A 186 -1.52 2.18 15.86
CA VAL A 186 -1.73 0.73 15.99
C VAL A 186 -0.65 0.00 15.20
N VAL A 187 0.07 -0.89 15.87
CA VAL A 187 1.22 -1.63 15.32
C VAL A 187 1.11 -3.12 15.64
N PRO A 188 1.90 -4.00 14.98
CA PRO A 188 1.92 -5.42 15.30
C PRO A 188 2.35 -5.68 16.75
N THR A 189 1.80 -6.72 17.36
CA THR A 189 2.20 -7.19 18.69
C THR A 189 3.71 -7.46 18.72
N GLY A 190 4.41 -6.84 19.68
CA GLY A 190 5.87 -6.88 19.81
C GLY A 190 6.63 -5.76 19.10
N ALA A 191 5.96 -4.91 18.31
CA ALA A 191 6.59 -3.78 17.63
C ALA A 191 6.63 -2.49 18.46
N GLY A 192 5.84 -2.39 19.53
CA GLY A 192 5.62 -1.15 20.29
C GLY A 192 6.89 -0.47 20.79
N VAL A 193 7.91 -1.24 21.18
CA VAL A 193 9.21 -0.70 21.63
C VAL A 193 9.92 0.03 20.49
N ALA A 194 9.94 -0.54 19.29
CA ALA A 194 10.60 0.07 18.13
C ALA A 194 9.93 1.43 17.79
N TYR A 195 8.60 1.47 17.79
CA TYR A 195 7.86 2.69 17.47
C TYR A 195 7.95 3.74 18.58
N SER A 196 7.91 3.34 19.85
CA SER A 196 8.03 4.29 20.97
C SER A 196 9.43 4.91 21.09
N SER A 197 10.43 4.27 20.53
CA SER A 197 11.82 4.78 20.51
C SER A 197 12.08 5.73 19.32
N ASP A 198 11.18 5.80 18.35
CA ASP A 198 11.30 6.67 17.19
C ASP A 198 10.67 8.03 17.45
N ALA A 199 11.39 9.11 17.12
CA ALA A 199 10.99 10.50 17.44
C ALA A 199 9.65 10.91 16.77
N THR A 200 9.35 10.39 15.59
CA THR A 200 8.10 10.68 14.86
C THR A 200 6.92 9.99 15.53
N TYR A 201 7.06 8.71 15.81
CA TYR A 201 5.94 7.87 16.26
C TYR A 201 5.70 7.94 17.77
N SER A 202 6.73 8.29 18.55
CA SER A 202 6.58 8.54 20.00
C SER A 202 5.67 9.73 20.33
N SER A 203 5.35 10.58 19.34
CA SER A 203 4.43 11.71 19.49
C SER A 203 2.95 11.34 19.56
N PHE A 204 2.58 10.12 19.16
CA PHE A 204 1.21 9.63 19.31
C PHE A 204 0.86 9.44 20.79
N LYS A 205 -0.39 9.73 21.16
CA LYS A 205 -0.85 9.60 22.55
C LYS A 205 -0.67 8.19 23.10
N GLU A 206 -0.90 7.20 22.24
CA GLU A 206 -0.86 5.80 22.60
C GLU A 206 -0.37 4.98 21.40
N ILE A 207 0.49 4.03 21.66
CA ILE A 207 0.90 3.00 20.70
C ILE A 207 0.26 1.70 21.16
N LYS A 208 -0.74 1.23 20.41
CA LYS A 208 -1.45 -0.02 20.66
C LYS A 208 -0.86 -1.15 19.83
N GLU A 209 -0.64 -2.26 20.46
CA GLU A 209 -0.28 -3.48 19.76
C GLU A 209 -1.54 -4.27 19.40
N ARG A 210 -1.58 -4.82 18.18
CA ARG A 210 -2.70 -5.62 17.65
C ARG A 210 -2.16 -6.85 16.94
N ASP A 211 -2.72 -8.01 17.29
CA ASP A 211 -2.43 -9.27 16.60
C ASP A 211 -2.97 -9.27 15.16
N GLY A 212 -2.33 -10.06 14.29
CA GLY A 212 -2.76 -10.26 12.91
C GLY A 212 -2.47 -9.11 11.94
N LEU A 213 -1.82 -8.04 12.39
CA LEU A 213 -1.36 -6.96 11.50
C LEU A 213 -0.11 -7.37 10.72
N TYR A 214 0.70 -8.23 11.29
CA TYR A 214 1.87 -8.83 10.66
C TYR A 214 1.77 -10.34 10.79
N SER A 215 1.79 -11.06 9.68
CA SER A 215 1.66 -12.50 9.68
C SER A 215 2.93 -13.18 9.20
N ILE A 216 3.41 -14.14 10.02
CA ILE A 216 4.52 -15.03 9.66
C ILE A 216 3.93 -16.43 9.50
N ARG A 217 4.27 -17.11 8.42
CA ARG A 217 3.81 -18.47 8.11
C ARG A 217 4.97 -19.39 7.79
N GLY A 218 4.84 -20.61 8.25
CA GLY A 218 5.73 -21.71 7.88
C GLY A 218 5.08 -22.65 6.89
N TYR A 219 5.78 -23.01 5.82
CA TYR A 219 5.36 -23.98 4.83
C TYR A 219 6.41 -25.03 4.59
N TYR A 220 6.00 -26.25 4.22
CA TYR A 220 6.91 -27.29 3.84
C TYR A 220 6.48 -27.89 2.50
N VAL A 221 7.28 -27.66 1.47
CA VAL A 221 7.02 -28.10 0.10
C VAL A 221 7.62 -29.51 -0.10
N LYS A 222 6.75 -30.47 -0.33
CA LYS A 222 7.12 -31.85 -0.67
C LYS A 222 6.39 -32.31 -1.94
N ASP A 223 5.13 -32.68 -1.79
CA ASP A 223 4.31 -33.18 -2.90
C ASP A 223 3.22 -32.17 -3.30
N THR A 224 3.08 -31.10 -2.53
CA THR A 224 2.08 -30.05 -2.74
C THR A 224 2.79 -28.73 -3.07
N PRO A 225 2.51 -28.10 -4.22
CA PRO A 225 3.10 -26.82 -4.60
C PRO A 225 2.84 -25.73 -3.57
N LEU A 226 3.79 -24.82 -3.40
CA LEU A 226 3.72 -23.70 -2.43
C LEU A 226 2.46 -22.86 -2.64
N LYS A 227 2.08 -22.59 -3.89
CA LYS A 227 0.86 -21.85 -4.23
C LYS A 227 -0.40 -22.49 -3.62
N THR A 228 -0.49 -23.82 -3.64
CA THR A 228 -1.60 -24.55 -3.03
C THR A 228 -1.54 -24.49 -1.50
N LEU A 229 -0.33 -24.59 -0.92
CA LEU A 229 -0.13 -24.48 0.53
C LEU A 229 -0.46 -23.10 1.07
N MET A 230 -0.11 -22.04 0.35
CA MET A 230 -0.42 -20.65 0.73
C MET A 230 -1.89 -20.30 0.50
N GLY A 231 -2.52 -20.86 -0.53
CA GLY A 231 -3.93 -20.62 -0.85
C GLY A 231 -4.26 -19.12 -0.91
N ASP A 232 -5.38 -18.73 -0.29
CA ASP A 232 -5.85 -17.33 -0.25
C ASP A 232 -4.96 -16.40 0.59
N GLU A 233 -4.05 -16.96 1.40
CA GLU A 233 -3.12 -16.17 2.20
C GLU A 233 -1.91 -15.66 1.41
N GLN A 234 -1.66 -16.14 0.18
CA GLN A 234 -0.47 -15.82 -0.61
C GLN A 234 -0.15 -14.32 -0.64
N MET A 235 -1.15 -13.48 -0.83
CA MET A 235 -0.97 -12.02 -0.94
C MET A 235 -1.02 -11.29 0.40
N ASN A 236 -1.31 -11.99 1.50
CA ASN A 236 -1.60 -11.40 2.81
C ASN A 236 -0.58 -11.76 3.90
N VAL A 237 0.40 -12.63 3.61
CA VAL A 237 1.48 -12.93 4.55
C VAL A 237 2.59 -11.88 4.46
N ASP A 238 3.17 -11.53 5.60
CA ASP A 238 4.25 -10.54 5.67
C ASP A 238 5.63 -11.20 5.67
N SER A 239 5.73 -12.40 6.25
CA SER A 239 6.95 -13.22 6.23
C SER A 239 6.63 -14.69 6.11
N VAL A 240 7.48 -15.42 5.39
CA VAL A 240 7.38 -16.87 5.26
C VAL A 240 8.71 -17.54 5.64
N SER A 241 8.60 -18.70 6.29
CA SER A 241 9.69 -19.67 6.40
C SER A 241 9.29 -20.89 5.59
N VAL A 242 10.04 -21.21 4.55
CA VAL A 242 9.74 -22.34 3.67
C VAL A 242 10.82 -23.38 3.82
N GLY A 243 10.41 -24.64 3.90
CA GLY A 243 11.30 -25.80 3.87
C GLY A 243 10.88 -26.77 2.76
N GLY A 244 11.78 -27.70 2.45
CA GLY A 244 11.53 -28.74 1.45
C GLY A 244 12.12 -28.40 0.07
N TRP A 245 11.61 -29.03 -0.97
CA TRP A 245 12.14 -28.92 -2.34
C TRP A 245 11.35 -27.89 -3.13
N LEU A 246 11.96 -26.76 -3.45
CA LEU A 246 11.34 -25.68 -4.22
C LEU A 246 11.60 -25.83 -5.71
N THR A 247 10.53 -25.74 -6.47
CA THR A 247 10.53 -25.68 -7.94
C THR A 247 10.54 -24.23 -8.43
N GLU A 248 10.73 -24.04 -9.73
CA GLU A 248 10.60 -22.72 -10.38
C GLU A 248 9.21 -22.11 -10.14
N ALA A 249 8.12 -22.90 -10.22
CA ALA A 249 6.77 -22.43 -9.95
C ALA A 249 6.55 -22.00 -8.49
N ASP A 250 7.27 -22.59 -7.52
CA ASP A 250 7.23 -22.17 -6.12
C ASP A 250 7.98 -20.85 -5.93
N MET A 251 9.07 -20.64 -6.67
CA MET A 251 9.79 -19.36 -6.70
C MET A 251 8.95 -18.25 -7.32
N GLU A 252 8.21 -18.53 -8.43
CA GLU A 252 7.23 -17.60 -9.00
C GLU A 252 6.15 -17.22 -7.96
N THR A 253 5.66 -18.19 -7.19
CA THR A 253 4.67 -17.93 -6.12
C THR A 253 5.21 -16.96 -5.07
N LEU A 254 6.47 -17.11 -4.65
CA LEU A 254 7.12 -16.18 -3.73
C LEU A 254 7.35 -14.81 -4.38
N CYS A 255 7.76 -14.78 -5.64
CA CYS A 255 7.94 -13.55 -6.41
C CYS A 255 6.62 -12.76 -6.51
N ASP A 256 5.52 -13.42 -6.85
CA ASP A 256 4.19 -12.81 -6.90
C ASP A 256 3.79 -12.22 -5.53
N ALA A 257 4.00 -12.98 -4.45
CA ALA A 257 3.69 -12.55 -3.10
C ALA A 257 4.53 -11.33 -2.66
N VAL A 258 5.79 -11.24 -3.10
CA VAL A 258 6.66 -10.08 -2.86
C VAL A 258 6.24 -8.88 -3.71
N CYS A 259 5.99 -9.10 -5.00
CA CYS A 259 5.76 -8.03 -5.96
C CYS A 259 4.34 -7.44 -5.89
N TYR A 260 3.35 -8.27 -5.61
CA TYR A 260 1.93 -7.91 -5.67
C TYR A 260 1.22 -8.05 -4.32
N GLY A 261 1.82 -8.77 -3.36
CA GLY A 261 1.30 -8.99 -2.02
C GLY A 261 2.01 -8.17 -0.95
N ARG A 262 1.94 -8.67 0.28
CA ARG A 262 2.55 -8.07 1.47
C ARG A 262 3.90 -8.67 1.85
N LEU A 263 4.33 -9.76 1.16
CA LEU A 263 5.52 -10.52 1.53
C LEU A 263 6.77 -9.64 1.43
N SER A 264 7.50 -9.52 2.55
CA SER A 264 8.70 -8.71 2.66
C SER A 264 9.85 -9.44 3.36
N GLY A 265 9.58 -10.60 3.97
CA GLY A 265 10.56 -11.45 4.61
C GLY A 265 10.45 -12.90 4.15
N ILE A 266 11.59 -13.51 3.72
CA ILE A 266 11.63 -14.90 3.28
C ILE A 266 12.81 -15.60 3.94
N ASP A 267 12.53 -16.72 4.61
CA ASP A 267 13.53 -17.65 5.11
C ASP A 267 13.44 -18.96 4.32
N LEU A 268 14.44 -19.24 3.51
CA LEU A 268 14.61 -20.46 2.72
C LEU A 268 15.70 -21.37 3.29
N SER A 269 16.20 -21.12 4.49
CA SER A 269 17.34 -21.87 5.05
C SER A 269 17.09 -23.37 5.16
N ALA A 270 15.84 -23.81 5.19
CA ALA A 270 15.44 -25.21 5.23
C ALA A 270 15.03 -25.78 3.84
N CYS A 271 15.33 -25.06 2.75
CA CYS A 271 14.98 -25.47 1.40
C CYS A 271 16.13 -26.14 0.66
N TYR A 272 15.74 -26.90 -0.36
CA TYR A 272 16.61 -27.35 -1.44
C TYR A 272 16.16 -26.63 -2.71
N LEU A 273 17.08 -25.90 -3.34
CA LEU A 273 16.87 -25.26 -4.64
C LEU A 273 17.50 -26.10 -5.74
N GLU A 274 16.92 -26.10 -6.92
CA GLU A 274 17.46 -26.80 -8.07
C GLU A 274 18.87 -26.30 -8.38
N ASN A 275 19.81 -27.20 -8.60
CA ASN A 275 21.23 -26.93 -8.84
C ASN A 275 21.95 -26.13 -7.72
N ASN A 276 21.35 -25.96 -6.55
CA ASN A 276 21.80 -25.04 -5.49
C ASN A 276 21.97 -23.60 -5.99
N GLU A 277 21.06 -23.14 -6.82
CA GLU A 277 21.09 -21.81 -7.41
C GLU A 277 19.80 -21.03 -7.12
N LEU A 278 19.93 -19.73 -6.90
CA LEU A 278 18.81 -18.82 -6.97
C LEU A 278 18.61 -18.44 -8.43
N PRO A 279 17.41 -18.62 -9.04
CA PRO A 279 17.18 -18.38 -10.45
C PRO A 279 17.45 -16.94 -10.88
N ASP A 280 17.66 -16.72 -12.17
CA ASP A 280 17.66 -15.38 -12.76
C ASP A 280 16.30 -14.70 -12.47
N ASP A 281 16.32 -13.40 -12.20
CA ASP A 281 15.14 -12.59 -11.91
C ASP A 281 14.21 -13.13 -10.79
N ALA A 282 14.74 -13.93 -9.85
CA ALA A 282 13.96 -14.68 -8.83
C ALA A 282 12.95 -13.83 -8.04
N PHE A 283 13.24 -12.55 -7.80
CA PHE A 283 12.35 -11.62 -7.08
C PHE A 283 12.15 -10.32 -7.85
N VAL A 284 12.12 -10.38 -9.16
CA VAL A 284 11.86 -9.25 -10.05
C VAL A 284 10.47 -9.39 -10.66
N ALA A 285 9.62 -8.39 -10.49
CA ALA A 285 8.32 -8.39 -11.14
C ALA A 285 8.48 -8.45 -12.67
N LEU A 286 7.88 -9.45 -13.31
CA LEU A 286 7.80 -9.59 -14.77
C LEU A 286 6.85 -8.55 -15.39
N SER A 287 6.89 -7.31 -14.91
CA SER A 287 6.07 -6.22 -15.41
C SER A 287 6.76 -5.53 -16.57
N THR A 288 6.01 -5.30 -17.64
CA THR A 288 6.43 -4.46 -18.76
C THR A 288 6.54 -2.97 -18.42
N ALA A 289 6.16 -2.56 -17.20
CA ALA A 289 6.29 -1.21 -16.71
C ALA A 289 7.61 -1.05 -15.93
N PRO A 290 8.56 -0.20 -16.40
CA PRO A 290 9.87 -0.01 -15.75
C PRO A 290 9.81 0.43 -14.29
N SER A 291 8.70 1.03 -13.87
CA SER A 291 8.44 1.49 -12.49
C SER A 291 8.00 0.39 -11.52
N LEU A 292 7.75 -0.83 -12.02
CA LEU A 292 7.23 -1.95 -11.22
C LEU A 292 8.28 -3.02 -10.90
N ASN A 293 9.55 -2.79 -11.24
CA ASN A 293 10.61 -3.78 -11.08
C ASN A 293 11.30 -3.74 -9.71
N VAL A 294 10.69 -3.11 -8.71
CA VAL A 294 11.25 -3.04 -7.36
C VAL A 294 10.60 -4.11 -6.50
N SER A 295 11.38 -5.07 -6.05
CA SER A 295 10.95 -6.04 -5.05
C SER A 295 10.95 -5.37 -3.66
N ASP A 296 9.89 -5.60 -2.91
CA ASP A 296 9.79 -5.11 -1.52
C ASP A 296 10.41 -6.05 -0.50
N LEU A 297 11.18 -7.02 -0.95
CA LEU A 297 11.88 -7.95 -0.09
C LEU A 297 12.94 -7.21 0.73
N ASN A 298 12.83 -7.25 2.06
CA ASN A 298 13.75 -6.61 2.98
C ASN A 298 14.54 -7.61 3.85
N TYR A 299 14.09 -8.86 3.92
CA TYR A 299 14.78 -9.93 4.58
C TYR A 299 14.75 -11.17 3.70
N LEU A 300 15.92 -11.75 3.44
CA LEU A 300 16.07 -13.01 2.72
C LEU A 300 17.16 -13.84 3.39
N ARG A 301 16.82 -15.06 3.76
CA ARG A 301 17.77 -16.08 4.20
C ARG A 301 17.76 -17.22 3.20
N LEU A 302 18.93 -17.52 2.66
CA LEU A 302 19.12 -18.59 1.67
C LEU A 302 19.54 -19.90 2.35
N PRO A 303 19.36 -21.05 1.67
CA PRO A 303 19.89 -22.32 2.12
C PRO A 303 21.42 -22.32 2.19
N ASP A 304 21.96 -23.10 3.10
CA ASP A 304 23.39 -23.38 3.09
C ASP A 304 23.78 -24.10 1.78
N GLY A 305 24.91 -23.70 1.21
CA GLY A 305 25.44 -24.37 0.00
C GLY A 305 24.95 -23.81 -1.33
N ILE A 306 24.28 -22.66 -1.33
CA ILE A 306 24.01 -21.92 -2.57
C ILE A 306 25.32 -21.60 -3.27
N THR A 307 25.41 -21.99 -4.54
CA THR A 307 26.62 -21.85 -5.35
C THR A 307 26.56 -20.69 -6.34
N ARG A 308 25.33 -20.24 -6.69
CA ARG A 308 25.12 -19.16 -7.67
C ARG A 308 23.87 -18.34 -7.32
N LEU A 309 24.01 -17.04 -7.47
CA LEU A 309 22.87 -16.11 -7.58
C LEU A 309 22.68 -15.76 -9.07
N GLY A 310 21.49 -16.01 -9.56
CA GLY A 310 21.13 -15.70 -10.95
C GLY A 310 21.24 -14.22 -11.28
N ALA A 311 21.28 -13.89 -12.54
CA ALA A 311 21.32 -12.50 -13.01
C ALA A 311 20.06 -11.76 -12.50
N LYS A 312 20.26 -10.60 -11.85
CA LYS A 312 19.18 -9.80 -11.25
C LYS A 312 18.29 -10.54 -10.23
N ALA A 313 18.71 -11.69 -9.73
CA ALA A 313 17.91 -12.50 -8.81
C ALA A 313 17.37 -11.70 -7.61
N LEU A 314 18.13 -10.73 -7.13
CA LEU A 314 17.78 -9.82 -6.06
C LEU A 314 17.35 -8.43 -6.57
N GLY A 315 17.36 -8.20 -7.88
CA GLY A 315 16.87 -7.03 -8.59
C GLY A 315 17.07 -5.70 -7.85
N ALA A 316 16.04 -4.88 -7.78
CA ALA A 316 16.02 -3.64 -7.02
C ALA A 316 15.49 -3.88 -5.57
N THR A 317 15.91 -4.97 -4.91
CA THR A 317 15.53 -5.26 -3.53
C THR A 317 16.25 -4.33 -2.57
N THR A 318 15.53 -3.83 -1.56
CA THR A 318 16.13 -3.07 -0.46
C THR A 318 16.34 -4.04 0.71
N LEU A 319 17.38 -4.88 0.64
CA LEU A 319 17.69 -5.84 1.70
C LEU A 319 18.40 -5.13 2.86
N TYR A 320 17.79 -5.19 4.06
CA TYR A 320 18.41 -4.71 5.31
C TYR A 320 19.13 -5.82 6.09
N GLY A 321 18.97 -7.07 5.74
CA GLY A 321 19.63 -8.22 6.35
C GLY A 321 19.93 -9.31 5.34
N PHE A 322 21.21 -9.59 5.15
CA PHE A 322 21.71 -10.72 4.39
C PHE A 322 22.53 -11.60 5.36
N ASN A 323 22.06 -12.81 5.64
CA ASN A 323 22.81 -13.85 6.38
C ASN A 323 22.86 -15.12 5.56
#